data_85fd42903f202c92829e1e40c6918a7f
#
_entry.id   85fd42903f202c92829e1e40c6918a7f
#
_cell.length_a   1.000
_cell.length_b   1.000
_cell.length_c   1.000
_cell.angle_alpha   90.00
_cell.angle_beta   90.00
_cell.angle_gamma   90.00
#
_symmetry.space_group_name_H-M   'P 1'
#
loop_
_entity.id
_entity.type
_entity.pdbx_description
1 polymer ?
#
loop_
_entity_poly.entity_id
_entity_poly.type
_entity_poly.pdbx_seq_one_letter_code
_entity_poly.pdbx_strand_id
1 'polypeptide(L)'
;NYGGQLDFLTTENAMLVSGKLVRAPVKAQYWEPSVYSAMFEPDIDDAVTCMKAFAQSPKLYKQNAQQTIAKLKETYTWDQAFKQIENLCQ
;
A
#
# COMPACT_ATOMS: atom_id res chain seq x y z
N ASN A 1 -5.85 0.05 1.43
CA ASN A 1 -5.90 -0.24 0.00
C ASN A 1 -5.91 1.05 -0.83
N TYR A 2 -4.86 1.87 -0.64
CA TYR A 2 -4.74 3.15 -1.36
C TYR A 2 -3.30 3.67 -1.32
N GLY A 3 -2.87 4.34 -2.38
CA GLY A 3 -1.59 5.03 -2.44
C GLY A 3 -0.48 4.25 -3.15
N GLY A 4 0.73 4.82 -3.14
CA GLY A 4 1.88 4.29 -3.88
C GLY A 4 2.35 2.91 -3.43
N GLN A 5 2.04 2.50 -2.21
CA GLN A 5 2.36 1.16 -1.73
C GLN A 5 1.68 0.04 -2.55
N LEU A 6 0.62 0.33 -3.29
CA LEU A 6 -0.03 -0.64 -4.17
C LEU A 6 0.81 -1.07 -5.36
N ASP A 7 1.91 -0.38 -5.63
CA ASP A 7 2.89 -0.82 -6.64
C ASP A 7 3.56 -2.15 -6.27
N PHE A 8 3.68 -2.44 -4.99
CA PHE A 8 4.32 -3.65 -4.48
C PHE A 8 3.50 -4.45 -3.47
N LEU A 9 2.43 -3.87 -2.90
CA LEU A 9 1.52 -4.59 -2.01
C LEU A 9 0.31 -5.11 -2.78
N THR A 10 0.04 -6.39 -2.60
CA THR A 10 -1.11 -7.11 -3.17
C THR A 10 -1.82 -7.91 -2.09
N THR A 11 -2.97 -8.48 -2.39
CA THR A 11 -3.69 -9.38 -1.47
C THR A 11 -2.93 -10.65 -1.15
N GLU A 12 -1.91 -10.99 -1.94
CA GLU A 12 -1.06 -12.17 -1.70
C GLU A 12 -0.01 -11.92 -0.61
N ASN A 13 0.50 -10.69 -0.50
CA ASN A 13 1.62 -10.35 0.39
C ASN A 13 1.27 -9.39 1.52
N ALA A 14 0.07 -8.85 1.53
CA ALA A 14 -0.38 -7.89 2.53
C ALA A 14 -1.88 -8.01 2.78
N MET A 15 -2.30 -7.55 3.93
CA MET A 15 -3.72 -7.40 4.26
C MET A 15 -4.12 -5.97 3.93
N LEU A 16 -4.83 -5.81 2.82
CA LEU A 16 -5.26 -4.51 2.33
C LEU A 16 -6.62 -4.15 2.92
N VAL A 17 -6.64 -3.22 3.84
CA VAL A 17 -7.88 -2.70 4.43
C VAL A 17 -8.64 -1.90 3.38
N SER A 18 -9.90 -2.23 3.17
CA SER A 18 -10.79 -1.49 2.29
C SER A 18 -11.17 -0.12 2.86
N GLY A 19 -11.70 0.73 2.02
CA GLY A 19 -12.11 2.07 2.40
C GLY A 19 -12.68 2.84 1.22
N LYS A 20 -12.88 4.12 1.40
CA LYS A 20 -13.43 5.01 0.38
C LYS A 20 -12.68 6.33 0.32
N LEU A 21 -12.72 6.99 -0.81
CA LEU A 21 -12.27 8.36 -0.93
C LEU A 21 -13.33 9.30 -0.36
N VAL A 22 -12.91 10.18 0.54
CA VAL A 22 -13.74 11.22 1.14
C VAL A 22 -13.10 12.58 0.93
N ARG A 23 -13.89 13.63 1.03
CA ARG A 23 -13.38 14.98 0.99
C ARG A 23 -12.49 15.23 2.21
N ALA A 24 -11.30 15.77 1.99
CA ALA A 24 -10.41 16.13 3.07
C ALA A 24 -11.05 17.19 3.98
N PRO A 25 -10.85 17.13 5.31
CA PRO A 25 -11.39 18.10 6.23
C PRO A 25 -10.83 19.50 5.94
N VAL A 26 -11.66 20.52 6.10
CA VAL A 26 -11.35 21.92 5.75
C VAL A 26 -10.24 22.51 6.64
N LYS A 27 -9.96 21.92 7.79
CA LYS A 27 -8.87 22.35 8.69
C LYS A 27 -8.07 21.14 9.17
N ALA A 28 -6.96 20.87 8.53
CA ALA A 28 -5.88 20.13 9.17
C ALA A 28 -4.96 21.16 9.86
N GLN A 29 -4.47 20.83 11.05
CA GLN A 29 -3.75 21.73 11.95
C GLN A 29 -2.52 22.42 11.33
N TYR A 30 -1.97 21.87 10.24
CA TYR A 30 -0.77 22.36 9.55
C TYR A 30 -0.92 22.46 8.03
N TRP A 31 -2.11 22.27 7.51
CA TRP A 31 -2.33 22.18 6.08
C TRP A 31 -3.76 22.57 5.71
N GLU A 32 -3.93 23.50 4.80
CA GLU A 32 -5.24 23.82 4.24
C GLU A 32 -5.43 23.02 2.95
N PRO A 33 -6.28 22.00 2.96
CA PRO A 33 -6.54 21.23 1.77
C PRO A 33 -7.29 22.10 0.73
N SER A 34 -6.92 21.95 -0.53
CA SER A 34 -7.68 22.57 -1.61
C SER A 34 -9.12 22.04 -1.62
N VAL A 35 -10.02 22.76 -2.27
CA VAL A 35 -11.44 22.38 -2.41
C VAL A 35 -11.60 20.97 -3.05
N TYR A 36 -10.60 20.54 -3.80
CA TYR A 36 -10.58 19.26 -4.52
C TYR A 36 -9.78 18.16 -3.83
N SER A 37 -9.25 18.43 -2.65
CA SER A 37 -8.46 17.43 -1.92
C SER A 37 -9.35 16.27 -1.45
N ALA A 38 -8.90 15.07 -1.72
CA ALA A 38 -9.51 13.84 -1.24
C ALA A 38 -8.53 13.09 -0.35
N MET A 39 -9.05 12.36 0.62
CA MET A 39 -8.28 11.44 1.44
C MET A 39 -8.96 10.08 1.48
N PHE A 40 -8.17 9.05 1.74
CA PHE A 40 -8.69 7.71 1.91
C PHE A 40 -9.14 7.51 3.36
N GLU A 41 -10.40 7.16 3.53
CA GLU A 41 -10.97 6.79 4.83
C GLU A 41 -11.08 5.27 4.91
N PRO A 42 -10.26 4.61 5.75
CA PRO A 42 -10.31 3.17 5.88
C PRO A 42 -11.60 2.72 6.58
N ASP A 43 -12.09 1.56 6.17
CA ASP A 43 -13.21 0.88 6.84
C ASP A 43 -12.69 0.25 8.15
N ILE A 44 -13.21 0.74 9.27
CA ILE A 44 -12.78 0.30 10.61
C ILE A 44 -13.16 -1.17 10.86
N ASP A 45 -14.32 -1.62 10.41
CA ASP A 45 -14.75 -3.00 10.60
C ASP A 45 -13.87 -3.96 9.78
N ASP A 46 -13.48 -3.57 8.57
CA ASP A 46 -12.56 -4.34 7.77
C ASP A 46 -11.15 -4.35 8.39
N ALA A 47 -10.68 -3.24 8.92
CA ALA A 47 -9.41 -3.17 9.65
C ALA A 47 -9.40 -4.13 10.85
N VAL A 48 -10.47 -4.16 11.65
CA VAL A 48 -10.62 -5.10 12.76
C VAL A 48 -10.61 -6.54 12.29
N THR A 49 -11.30 -6.85 11.20
CA THR A 49 -11.31 -8.17 10.58
C THR A 49 -9.91 -8.61 10.15
N CYS A 50 -9.17 -7.74 9.50
CA CYS A 50 -7.78 -7.99 9.11
C CYS A 50 -6.88 -8.26 10.33
N MET A 51 -6.99 -7.46 11.37
CA MET A 51 -6.19 -7.63 12.60
C MET A 51 -6.49 -8.96 13.29
N LYS A 52 -7.76 -9.34 13.37
CA LYS A 52 -8.17 -10.63 13.94
C LYS A 52 -7.64 -11.81 13.11
N ALA A 53 -7.73 -11.74 11.80
CA ALA A 53 -7.21 -12.76 10.91
C ALA A 53 -5.69 -12.93 11.07
N PHE A 54 -4.96 -11.84 11.15
CA PHE A 54 -3.51 -11.88 11.41
C PHE A 54 -3.19 -12.53 12.75
N ALA A 55 -3.91 -12.17 13.82
CA ALA A 55 -3.71 -12.74 15.15
C ALA A 55 -3.96 -14.25 15.20
N GLN A 56 -4.89 -14.75 14.39
CA GLN A 56 -5.19 -16.18 14.29
C GLN A 56 -4.15 -16.98 13.52
N SER A 57 -3.48 -16.40 12.54
CA SER A 57 -2.56 -17.07 11.64
C SER A 57 -1.30 -16.25 11.31
N PRO A 58 -0.56 -15.77 12.32
CA PRO A 58 0.56 -14.84 12.09
C PRO A 58 1.68 -15.47 11.26
N LYS A 59 1.91 -16.78 11.39
CA LYS A 59 2.95 -17.48 10.63
C LYS A 59 2.65 -17.50 9.13
N LEU A 60 1.39 -17.72 8.75
CA LEU A 60 0.96 -17.73 7.36
C LEU A 60 1.23 -16.36 6.70
N TYR A 61 0.80 -15.28 7.34
CA TYR A 61 1.00 -13.94 6.79
C TYR A 61 2.46 -13.53 6.72
N LYS A 62 3.26 -13.92 7.71
CA LYS A 62 4.72 -13.71 7.67
C LYS A 62 5.39 -14.47 6.53
N GLN A 63 5.00 -15.72 6.29
CA GLN A 63 5.51 -16.51 5.16
C GLN A 63 5.16 -15.87 3.82
N ASN A 64 3.92 -15.43 3.65
CA ASN A 64 3.48 -14.74 2.43
C ASN A 64 4.31 -13.46 2.19
N ALA A 65 4.55 -12.67 3.23
CA ALA A 65 5.39 -11.49 3.13
C ALA A 65 6.85 -11.84 2.77
N GLN A 66 7.42 -12.88 3.36
CA GLN A 66 8.79 -13.32 3.09
C GLN A 66 8.99 -13.79 1.65
N GLN A 67 8.03 -14.49 1.07
CA GLN A 67 8.06 -14.91 -0.34
C GLN A 67 8.14 -13.71 -1.28
N THR A 68 7.53 -12.60 -0.90
CA THR A 68 7.55 -11.37 -1.69
C THR A 68 8.87 -10.62 -1.59
N ILE A 69 9.61 -10.75 -0.50
CA ILE A 69 10.90 -10.04 -0.29
C ILE A 69 11.89 -10.38 -1.41
N ALA A 70 12.04 -11.64 -1.75
CA ALA A 70 12.94 -12.07 -2.84
C ALA A 70 12.57 -11.40 -4.16
N LYS A 71 11.29 -11.40 -4.50
CA LYS A 71 10.75 -10.79 -5.72
C LYS A 71 10.95 -9.27 -5.73
N LEU A 72 10.75 -8.60 -4.60
CA LEU A 72 10.98 -7.16 -4.48
C LEU A 72 12.46 -6.80 -4.64
N LYS A 73 13.36 -7.60 -4.08
CA LYS A 73 14.81 -7.41 -4.22
C LYS A 73 15.30 -7.57 -5.66
N GLU A 74 14.64 -8.38 -6.46
CA GLU A 74 14.95 -8.52 -7.89
C GLU A 74 14.37 -7.39 -8.74
N THR A 75 13.17 -6.93 -8.39
CA THR A 75 12.40 -5.98 -9.21
C THR A 75 12.76 -4.52 -8.90
N TYR A 76 12.89 -4.18 -7.63
CA TYR A 76 13.10 -2.80 -7.15
C TYR A 76 14.56 -2.55 -6.78
N THR A 77 15.43 -2.58 -7.79
CA THR A 77 16.84 -2.25 -7.68
C THR A 77 17.18 -1.01 -8.53
N TRP A 78 18.25 -0.32 -8.18
CA TRP A 78 18.75 0.79 -8.98
C TRP A 78 19.11 0.36 -10.42
N ASP A 79 19.64 -0.85 -10.57
CA ASP A 79 19.95 -1.40 -11.90
C ASP A 79 18.69 -1.58 -12.74
N GLN A 80 17.61 -2.08 -12.16
CA GLN A 80 16.35 -2.21 -12.89
C GLN A 80 15.72 -0.85 -13.22
N ALA A 81 15.75 0.10 -12.29
CA ALA A 81 15.30 1.46 -12.55
C ALA A 81 16.10 2.12 -13.67
N PHE A 82 17.41 1.95 -13.67
CA PHE A 82 18.29 2.49 -14.71
C PHE A 82 18.00 1.90 -16.08
N LYS A 83 17.80 0.58 -16.16
CA LYS A 83 17.41 -0.09 -17.41
C LYS A 83 16.08 0.43 -17.96
N GLN A 84 15.12 0.68 -17.11
CA GLN A 84 13.84 1.26 -17.53
C GLN A 84 14.02 2.66 -18.12
N ILE A 85 14.85 3.49 -17.51
CA ILE A 85 15.18 4.84 -18.01
C ILE A 85 15.89 4.74 -19.36
N GLU A 86 16.88 3.86 -19.50
CA GLU A 86 17.58 3.62 -20.77
C GLU A 86 16.61 3.22 -21.88
N ASN A 87 15.68 2.30 -21.60
CA ASN A 87 14.67 1.87 -22.56
C ASN A 87 13.75 3.01 -23.01
N LEU A 88 13.42 3.94 -22.12
CA LEU A 88 12.61 5.11 -22.43
C LEU A 88 13.36 6.14 -23.30
N CYS A 89 14.68 6.16 -23.22
CA CYS A 89 15.53 7.09 -23.97
C CYS A 89 15.92 6.59 -25.38
N GLN A 90 15.55 5.38 -25.73
CA GLN A 90 15.82 4.78 -27.05
C GLN A 90 14.80 5.18 -28.12
#